data_d4e70bc8f2e06eec81a8bc3cef81ec02
#
_entry.id   d4e70bc8f2e06eec81a8bc3cef81ec02
#
_cell.length_a   1.000
_cell.length_b   1.000
_cell.length_c   1.000
_cell.angle_alpha   90.00
_cell.angle_beta   90.00
_cell.angle_gamma   90.00
#
_symmetry.space_group_name_H-M   'P 1'
#
loop_
_entity.id
_entity.type
_entity.pdbx_description
1 polymer ?
#
loop_
_entity_poly.entity_id
_entity_poly.type
_entity_poly.pdbx_seq_one_letter_code
_entity_poly.pdbx_strand_id
1 'polypeptide(L)'
;MKALYRVLLLLAISLSVFSGCVTLRPATVDRKKDLSMFSRVYIPPTQTIHGSTAIVVSGMVLPYSQSVNPRDVIAGVLSKKGYIILNELDDRFRHETVIVNYGESNRRNFVLGYTIEVTLQFISASTGELVCTTTAEGCGSTEAADVKQAVTRALKALFK
;
A
#
# COMPACT_ATOMS: atom_id res chain seq x y z
N MET A 1 39.99 -26.34 18.01
CA MET A 1 39.64 -25.91 16.65
C MET A 1 38.34 -26.52 16.14
N LYS A 2 38.14 -27.87 16.17
CA LYS A 2 36.91 -28.52 15.67
C LYS A 2 35.61 -28.08 16.39
N ALA A 3 35.66 -27.83 17.70
CA ALA A 3 34.48 -27.37 18.46
C ALA A 3 34.09 -25.92 18.10
N LEU A 4 35.04 -25.03 17.91
CA LEU A 4 34.80 -23.64 17.49
C LEU A 4 34.17 -23.56 16.09
N TYR A 5 34.62 -24.42 15.18
CA TYR A 5 34.05 -24.50 13.81
C TYR A 5 32.60 -24.98 13.82
N ARG A 6 32.26 -25.94 14.71
CA ARG A 6 30.87 -26.41 14.86
C ARG A 6 29.94 -25.35 15.42
N VAL A 7 30.41 -24.57 16.39
CA VAL A 7 29.65 -23.46 16.98
C VAL A 7 29.43 -22.35 15.97
N LEU A 8 30.45 -21.96 15.20
CA LEU A 8 30.34 -20.99 14.12
C LEU A 8 29.40 -21.45 12.99
N LEU A 9 29.43 -22.73 12.65
CA LEU A 9 28.54 -23.31 11.63
C LEU A 9 27.07 -23.30 12.09
N LEU A 10 26.81 -23.66 13.35
CA LEU A 10 25.48 -23.61 13.95
C LEU A 10 24.96 -22.17 14.05
N LEU A 11 25.83 -21.21 14.38
CA LEU A 11 25.48 -19.79 14.42
C LEU A 11 25.13 -19.26 13.02
N ALA A 12 25.90 -19.64 11.99
CA ALA A 12 25.64 -19.24 10.62
C ALA A 12 24.33 -19.83 10.07
N ILE A 13 24.01 -21.07 10.43
CA ILE A 13 22.75 -21.72 10.06
C ILE A 13 21.57 -21.06 10.77
N SER A 14 21.71 -20.71 12.06
CA SER A 14 20.65 -20.03 12.81
C SER A 14 20.36 -18.63 12.27
N LEU A 15 21.37 -17.85 11.87
CA LEU A 15 21.18 -16.54 11.25
C LEU A 15 20.48 -16.60 9.88
N SER A 16 20.69 -17.64 9.11
CA SER A 16 20.03 -17.80 7.80
C SER A 16 18.54 -18.17 7.88
N VAL A 17 18.09 -18.75 9.00
CA VAL A 17 16.67 -19.12 9.19
C VAL A 17 15.81 -17.92 9.62
N PHE A 18 16.41 -16.86 10.16
CA PHE A 18 15.66 -15.68 10.62
C PHE A 18 15.40 -14.62 9.55
N SER A 19 15.92 -14.76 8.34
CA SER A 19 15.58 -13.87 7.21
C SER A 19 14.27 -14.26 6.52
N GLY A 20 13.23 -14.55 7.30
CA GLY A 20 11.88 -14.77 6.81
C GLY A 20 11.22 -13.48 6.31
N CYS A 21 11.79 -12.86 5.27
CA CYS A 21 11.07 -11.82 4.56
C CYS A 21 9.82 -12.40 3.95
N VAL A 22 8.65 -11.94 4.39
CA VAL A 22 7.39 -12.30 3.74
C VAL A 22 7.43 -11.84 2.29
N THR A 23 7.35 -12.81 1.37
CA THR A 23 7.25 -12.50 -0.05
C THR A 23 5.86 -11.97 -0.34
N LEU A 24 5.80 -10.67 -0.65
CA LEU A 24 4.57 -10.01 -1.08
C LEU A 24 4.22 -10.46 -2.51
N ARG A 25 2.94 -10.76 -2.75
CA ARG A 25 2.45 -11.07 -4.09
C ARG A 25 2.74 -9.91 -5.05
N PRO A 26 2.98 -10.19 -6.35
CA PRO A 26 3.06 -9.14 -7.36
C PRO A 26 1.79 -8.28 -7.35
N ALA A 27 1.95 -6.98 -7.53
CA ALA A 27 0.80 -6.11 -7.73
C ALA A 27 0.15 -6.42 -9.09
N THR A 28 -1.18 -6.42 -9.12
CA THR A 28 -1.97 -6.67 -10.34
C THR A 28 -2.61 -5.39 -10.83
N VAL A 29 -2.75 -5.28 -12.15
CA VAL A 29 -3.43 -4.15 -12.81
C VAL A 29 -4.34 -4.71 -13.89
N ASP A 30 -5.63 -4.40 -13.79
CA ASP A 30 -6.63 -4.67 -14.84
C ASP A 30 -7.08 -3.34 -15.44
N ARG A 31 -6.76 -3.12 -16.71
CA ARG A 31 -7.10 -1.90 -17.46
C ARG A 31 -8.21 -2.18 -18.44
N LYS A 32 -9.30 -1.41 -18.37
CA LYS A 32 -10.40 -1.43 -19.34
C LYS A 32 -10.32 -0.23 -20.30
N LYS A 33 -9.81 0.91 -19.81
CA LYS A 33 -9.63 2.15 -20.57
C LYS A 33 -8.29 2.80 -20.20
N ASP A 34 -7.84 3.74 -21.02
CA ASP A 34 -6.63 4.50 -20.75
C ASP A 34 -6.90 5.61 -19.71
N LEU A 35 -6.09 5.65 -18.65
CA LEU A 35 -6.13 6.70 -17.63
C LEU A 35 -5.66 8.06 -18.16
N SER A 36 -4.87 8.10 -19.22
CA SER A 36 -4.40 9.36 -19.83
C SER A 36 -5.51 10.25 -20.38
N MET A 37 -6.71 9.69 -20.55
CA MET A 37 -7.92 10.45 -20.94
C MET A 37 -8.43 11.37 -19.82
N PHE A 38 -7.95 11.20 -18.60
CA PHE A 38 -8.40 11.96 -17.44
C PHE A 38 -7.27 12.85 -16.93
N SER A 39 -7.60 14.10 -16.64
CA SER A 39 -6.66 15.07 -16.06
C SER A 39 -6.90 15.32 -14.57
N ARG A 40 -8.08 14.96 -14.08
CA ARG A 40 -8.56 15.25 -12.73
C ARG A 40 -8.92 13.98 -11.98
N VAL A 41 -8.70 14.03 -10.68
CA VAL A 41 -8.99 12.90 -9.78
C VAL A 41 -9.78 13.39 -8.59
N TYR A 42 -10.89 12.73 -8.30
CA TYR A 42 -11.61 12.84 -7.06
C TYR A 42 -11.39 11.57 -6.23
N ILE A 43 -10.99 11.73 -4.98
CA ILE A 43 -10.80 10.62 -4.04
C ILE A 43 -11.77 10.84 -2.90
N PRO A 44 -12.79 9.98 -2.73
CA PRO A 44 -13.71 10.08 -1.60
C PRO A 44 -12.96 10.08 -0.26
N PRO A 45 -13.51 10.72 0.78
CA PRO A 45 -12.92 10.67 2.11
C PRO A 45 -12.70 9.24 2.59
N THR A 46 -11.54 8.95 3.16
CA THR A 46 -11.21 7.67 3.79
C THR A 46 -10.92 7.89 5.27
N GLN A 47 -11.14 6.84 6.08
CA GLN A 47 -10.78 6.88 7.49
C GLN A 47 -9.27 6.86 7.68
N THR A 48 -8.79 7.56 8.71
CA THR A 48 -7.38 7.47 9.11
C THR A 48 -7.14 6.17 9.84
N ILE A 49 -6.14 5.42 9.39
CA ILE A 49 -5.73 4.15 9.98
C ILE A 49 -4.60 4.43 10.97
N HIS A 50 -4.77 3.95 12.19
CA HIS A 50 -3.79 4.07 13.26
C HIS A 50 -3.12 2.72 13.49
N GLY A 51 -1.79 2.70 13.47
CA GLY A 51 -1.01 1.53 13.82
C GLY A 51 -0.10 1.86 14.99
N SER A 52 0.02 0.96 15.96
CA SER A 52 0.94 1.09 17.07
C SER A 52 1.80 -0.17 17.21
N THR A 53 3.06 0.02 17.58
CA THR A 53 4.00 -1.05 17.91
C THR A 53 4.93 -0.57 19.01
N ALA A 54 5.71 -1.48 19.59
CA ALA A 54 6.75 -1.14 20.55
C ALA A 54 8.11 -1.29 19.89
N ILE A 55 8.98 -0.31 20.08
CA ILE A 55 10.38 -0.38 19.67
C ILE A 55 11.28 -0.48 20.90
N VAL A 56 12.34 -1.26 20.82
CA VAL A 56 13.31 -1.40 21.90
C VAL A 56 14.55 -0.60 21.54
N VAL A 57 14.85 0.43 22.34
CA VAL A 57 16.03 1.27 22.19
C VAL A 57 16.83 1.22 23.48
N SER A 58 18.05 0.72 23.42
CA SER A 58 18.95 0.60 24.60
C SER A 58 18.31 -0.13 25.77
N GLY A 59 17.53 -1.20 25.51
CA GLY A 59 16.84 -1.98 26.54
C GLY A 59 15.54 -1.34 27.08
N MET A 60 15.17 -0.17 26.59
CA MET A 60 13.93 0.52 26.97
C MET A 60 12.87 0.28 25.89
N VAL A 61 11.66 -0.12 26.30
CA VAL A 61 10.51 -0.31 25.41
C VAL A 61 9.78 1.02 25.24
N LEU A 62 9.82 1.57 24.03
CA LEU A 62 9.15 2.81 23.68
C LEU A 62 7.93 2.54 22.80
N PRO A 63 6.77 3.13 23.09
CA PRO A 63 5.63 3.04 22.21
C PRO A 63 5.91 3.83 20.92
N TYR A 64 5.63 3.21 19.77
CA TYR A 64 5.70 3.83 18.46
C TYR A 64 4.32 3.78 17.83
N SER A 65 3.78 4.92 17.43
CA SER A 65 2.51 5.02 16.71
C SER A 65 2.71 5.69 15.36
N GLN A 66 2.00 5.19 14.38
CA GLN A 66 1.95 5.74 13.03
C GLN A 66 0.50 5.82 12.59
N SER A 67 0.13 6.90 11.92
CA SER A 67 -1.18 7.03 11.28
C SER A 67 -1.02 7.27 9.79
N VAL A 68 -1.97 6.79 9.00
CA VAL A 68 -2.04 7.02 7.56
C VAL A 68 -3.49 7.23 7.15
N ASN A 69 -3.71 8.22 6.30
CA ASN A 69 -4.95 8.36 5.55
C ASN A 69 -4.70 7.86 4.13
N PRO A 70 -5.36 6.80 3.67
CA PRO A 70 -5.17 6.26 2.32
C PRO A 70 -5.41 7.32 1.23
N ARG A 71 -6.41 8.20 1.42
CA ARG A 71 -6.70 9.31 0.51
C ARG A 71 -5.47 10.19 0.27
N ASP A 72 -4.76 10.55 1.35
CA ASP A 72 -3.59 11.44 1.25
C ASP A 72 -2.42 10.76 0.54
N VAL A 73 -2.23 9.46 0.76
CA VAL A 73 -1.21 8.68 0.06
C VAL A 73 -1.52 8.61 -1.44
N ILE A 74 -2.77 8.31 -1.80
CA ILE A 74 -3.23 8.25 -3.19
C ILE A 74 -3.07 9.62 -3.86
N ALA A 75 -3.57 10.69 -3.21
CA ALA A 75 -3.48 12.06 -3.70
C ALA A 75 -2.02 12.49 -3.94
N GLY A 76 -1.13 12.19 -2.98
CA GLY A 76 0.28 12.53 -3.09
C GLY A 76 1.01 11.83 -4.24
N VAL A 77 0.64 10.58 -4.56
CA VAL A 77 1.21 9.85 -5.71
C VAL A 77 0.63 10.38 -7.03
N LEU A 78 -0.69 10.55 -7.12
CA LEU A 78 -1.35 10.99 -8.34
C LEU A 78 -1.01 12.43 -8.71
N SER A 79 -0.88 13.33 -7.72
CA SER A 79 -0.40 14.70 -7.93
C SER A 79 1.01 14.73 -8.54
N LYS A 80 1.93 13.87 -8.07
CA LYS A 80 3.28 13.73 -8.65
C LYS A 80 3.27 13.17 -10.08
N LYS A 81 2.18 12.55 -10.49
CA LYS A 81 1.96 12.07 -11.87
C LYS A 81 1.25 13.11 -12.76
N GLY A 82 0.98 14.30 -12.23
CA GLY A 82 0.40 15.42 -12.97
C GLY A 82 -1.12 15.52 -12.91
N TYR A 83 -1.80 14.68 -12.12
CA TYR A 83 -3.24 14.78 -11.94
C TYR A 83 -3.62 15.94 -11.02
N ILE A 84 -4.70 16.62 -11.35
CA ILE A 84 -5.32 17.65 -10.51
C ILE A 84 -6.23 16.96 -9.50
N ILE A 85 -5.93 17.11 -8.21
CA ILE A 85 -6.75 16.51 -7.14
C ILE A 85 -7.90 17.43 -6.79
N LEU A 86 -9.12 16.92 -6.89
CA LEU A 86 -10.34 17.64 -6.55
C LEU A 86 -10.75 17.35 -5.11
N ASN A 87 -11.22 18.38 -4.40
CA ASN A 87 -11.80 18.25 -3.06
C ASN A 87 -13.25 17.75 -3.10
N GLU A 88 -13.97 18.09 -4.17
CA GLU A 88 -15.35 17.68 -4.43
C GLU A 88 -15.55 17.40 -5.90
N LEU A 89 -16.58 16.63 -6.23
CA LEU A 89 -16.97 16.39 -7.63
C LEU A 89 -17.61 17.64 -8.19
N ASP A 90 -17.06 18.14 -9.31
CA ASP A 90 -17.58 19.27 -10.06
C ASP A 90 -18.17 18.78 -11.38
N ASP A 91 -19.46 19.02 -11.60
CA ASP A 91 -20.17 18.57 -12.79
C ASP A 91 -19.59 19.11 -14.10
N ARG A 92 -18.96 20.30 -14.06
CA ARG A 92 -18.29 20.91 -15.21
C ARG A 92 -17.13 20.09 -15.75
N PHE A 93 -16.50 19.30 -14.89
CA PHE A 93 -15.27 18.55 -15.20
C PHE A 93 -15.46 17.03 -15.16
N ARG A 94 -16.70 16.52 -15.06
CA ARG A 94 -16.97 15.08 -14.95
C ARG A 94 -16.36 14.25 -16.08
N HIS A 95 -16.33 14.77 -17.28
CA HIS A 95 -15.82 14.03 -18.46
C HIS A 95 -14.30 13.81 -18.43
N GLU A 96 -13.56 14.65 -17.71
CA GLU A 96 -12.11 14.53 -17.52
C GLU A 96 -11.72 14.10 -16.09
N THR A 97 -12.70 13.71 -15.27
CA THR A 97 -12.50 13.31 -13.88
C THR A 97 -12.65 11.81 -13.72
N VAL A 98 -11.68 11.19 -13.03
CA VAL A 98 -11.78 9.82 -12.53
C VAL A 98 -11.97 9.83 -11.01
N ILE A 99 -12.87 8.99 -10.51
CA ILE A 99 -13.08 8.73 -9.10
C ILE A 99 -12.17 7.57 -8.69
N VAL A 100 -11.41 7.72 -7.61
CA VAL A 100 -10.54 6.64 -7.09
C VAL A 100 -11.09 6.14 -5.77
N ASN A 101 -11.69 4.95 -5.80
CA ASN A 101 -12.13 4.27 -4.60
C ASN A 101 -11.00 3.42 -4.01
N TYR A 102 -10.88 3.45 -2.70
CA TYR A 102 -9.99 2.64 -1.89
C TYR A 102 -10.79 1.56 -1.15
N GLY A 103 -10.25 0.35 -1.11
CA GLY A 103 -10.79 -0.72 -0.30
C GLY A 103 -9.69 -1.68 0.15
N GLU A 104 -9.79 -2.17 1.37
CA GLU A 104 -9.02 -3.33 1.83
C GLU A 104 -9.75 -4.58 1.36
N SER A 105 -9.09 -5.39 0.53
CA SER A 105 -9.72 -6.54 -0.12
C SER A 105 -9.46 -7.85 0.61
N ASN A 106 -8.31 -7.98 1.27
CA ASN A 106 -7.94 -9.22 1.95
C ASN A 106 -6.86 -9.03 3.02
N ARG A 107 -6.75 -10.00 3.94
CA ARG A 107 -5.63 -10.15 4.88
C ARG A 107 -5.10 -11.57 4.79
N ARG A 108 -3.79 -11.73 4.60
CA ARG A 108 -3.13 -13.03 4.56
C ARG A 108 -2.23 -13.18 5.77
N ASN A 109 -2.56 -14.14 6.64
CA ASN A 109 -1.78 -14.43 7.84
C ASN A 109 -0.54 -15.28 7.51
N PHE A 110 0.52 -15.07 8.28
CA PHE A 110 1.72 -15.91 8.31
C PHE A 110 2.23 -16.02 9.75
N VAL A 111 3.28 -16.81 9.98
CA VAL A 111 3.72 -17.19 11.34
C VAL A 111 3.98 -15.99 12.27
N LEU A 112 4.50 -14.88 11.73
CA LEU A 112 4.89 -13.70 12.53
C LEU A 112 4.10 -12.45 12.18
N GLY A 113 2.89 -12.56 11.60
CA GLY A 113 2.08 -11.39 11.28
C GLY A 113 1.08 -11.64 10.15
N TYR A 114 0.77 -10.59 9.41
CA TYR A 114 -0.16 -10.63 8.28
C TYR A 114 0.26 -9.61 7.21
N THR A 115 -0.27 -9.79 5.99
CA THR A 115 -0.25 -8.77 4.94
C THR A 115 -1.65 -8.19 4.80
N ILE A 116 -1.74 -6.92 4.44
CA ILE A 116 -2.99 -6.27 4.02
C ILE A 116 -2.97 -6.15 2.51
N GLU A 117 -4.03 -6.57 1.85
CA GLU A 117 -4.24 -6.36 0.43
C GLU A 117 -5.19 -5.18 0.22
N VAL A 118 -4.75 -4.25 -0.62
CA VAL A 118 -5.50 -3.05 -0.97
C VAL A 118 -5.86 -3.09 -2.44
N THR A 119 -7.11 -2.75 -2.75
CA THR A 119 -7.61 -2.55 -4.10
C THR A 119 -8.00 -1.10 -4.32
N LEU A 120 -7.50 -0.51 -5.41
CA LEU A 120 -7.89 0.81 -5.90
C LEU A 120 -8.68 0.64 -7.19
N GLN A 121 -9.88 1.22 -7.24
CA GLN A 121 -10.74 1.22 -8.42
C GLN A 121 -10.83 2.64 -8.97
N PHE A 122 -10.54 2.79 -10.24
CA PHE A 122 -10.62 4.03 -10.99
C PHE A 122 -11.89 4.01 -11.83
N ILE A 123 -12.81 4.91 -11.56
CA ILE A 123 -14.16 4.94 -12.15
C ILE A 123 -14.35 6.27 -12.86
N SER A 124 -14.82 6.27 -14.09
CA SER A 124 -15.17 7.49 -14.83
C SER A 124 -16.28 8.24 -14.10
N ALA A 125 -16.07 9.51 -13.74
CA ALA A 125 -17.09 10.31 -13.06
C ALA A 125 -18.28 10.63 -13.97
N SER A 126 -18.11 10.60 -15.30
CA SER A 126 -19.18 10.88 -16.26
C SER A 126 -20.06 9.67 -16.55
N THR A 127 -19.47 8.47 -16.67
CA THR A 127 -20.21 7.26 -17.10
C THR A 127 -20.46 6.27 -15.97
N GLY A 128 -19.74 6.38 -14.85
CA GLY A 128 -19.76 5.39 -13.76
C GLY A 128 -19.06 4.07 -14.11
N GLU A 129 -18.43 3.97 -15.28
CA GLU A 129 -17.76 2.74 -15.71
C GLU A 129 -16.37 2.61 -15.10
N LEU A 130 -15.99 1.36 -14.83
CA LEU A 130 -14.65 1.03 -14.37
C LEU A 130 -13.61 1.30 -15.46
N VAL A 131 -12.64 2.16 -15.17
CA VAL A 131 -11.51 2.48 -16.05
C VAL A 131 -10.37 1.48 -15.85
N CYS A 132 -9.98 1.30 -14.59
CA CYS A 132 -9.00 0.28 -14.22
C CYS A 132 -9.09 -0.08 -12.74
N THR A 133 -8.51 -1.21 -12.39
CA THR A 133 -8.34 -1.68 -11.02
C THR A 133 -6.88 -2.03 -10.78
N THR A 134 -6.35 -1.71 -9.63
CA THR A 134 -5.03 -2.18 -9.21
C THR A 134 -5.06 -2.67 -7.79
N THR A 135 -4.38 -3.80 -7.55
CA THR A 135 -4.35 -4.47 -6.24
C THR A 135 -2.91 -4.79 -5.85
N ALA A 136 -2.58 -4.58 -4.60
CA ALA A 136 -1.26 -4.94 -4.05
C ALA A 136 -1.33 -5.25 -2.56
N GLU A 137 -0.40 -6.12 -2.11
CA GLU A 137 -0.17 -6.39 -0.70
C GLU A 137 0.83 -5.40 -0.09
N GLY A 138 0.67 -5.14 1.21
CA GLY A 138 1.64 -4.46 2.07
C GLY A 138 1.92 -5.26 3.32
N CYS A 139 3.15 -5.15 3.83
CA CYS A 139 3.59 -5.74 5.10
C CYS A 139 4.64 -4.82 5.72
N GLY A 140 4.31 -4.24 6.84
CA GLY A 140 5.16 -3.31 7.58
C GLY A 140 5.19 -3.65 9.08
N SER A 141 5.61 -2.71 9.87
CA SER A 141 5.67 -2.85 11.33
C SER A 141 4.36 -2.48 12.02
N THR A 142 3.45 -1.83 11.32
CA THR A 142 2.14 -1.38 11.80
C THR A 142 1.12 -1.45 10.68
N GLU A 143 -0.17 -1.54 11.01
CA GLU A 143 -1.26 -1.53 10.01
C GLU A 143 -1.20 -0.30 9.11
N ALA A 144 -0.89 0.87 9.66
CA ALA A 144 -0.69 2.09 8.87
C ALA A 144 0.46 1.96 7.86
N ALA A 145 1.56 1.29 8.23
CA ALA A 145 2.69 1.03 7.34
C ALA A 145 2.32 0.03 6.23
N ASP A 146 1.54 -1.01 6.57
CA ASP A 146 1.05 -2.02 5.63
C ASP A 146 0.20 -1.37 4.54
N VAL A 147 -0.79 -0.57 4.94
CA VAL A 147 -1.69 0.13 4.02
C VAL A 147 -0.92 1.12 3.15
N LYS A 148 -0.04 1.93 3.73
CA LYS A 148 0.80 2.85 2.97
C LYS A 148 1.66 2.13 1.92
N GLN A 149 2.25 1.00 2.29
CA GLN A 149 3.04 0.19 1.37
C GLN A 149 2.17 -0.40 0.26
N ALA A 150 1.01 -0.99 0.59
CA ALA A 150 0.09 -1.59 -0.37
C ALA A 150 -0.39 -0.55 -1.40
N VAL A 151 -0.90 0.61 -0.95
CA VAL A 151 -1.33 1.71 -1.82
C VAL A 151 -0.20 2.18 -2.74
N THR A 152 0.99 2.38 -2.18
CA THR A 152 2.15 2.83 -2.97
C THR A 152 2.54 1.81 -4.05
N ARG A 153 2.52 0.51 -3.71
CA ARG A 153 2.83 -0.57 -4.67
C ARG A 153 1.77 -0.69 -5.77
N ALA A 154 0.48 -0.59 -5.40
CA ALA A 154 -0.63 -0.61 -6.34
C ALA A 154 -0.49 0.52 -7.38
N LEU A 155 -0.28 1.76 -6.91
CA LEU A 155 -0.09 2.91 -7.80
C LEU A 155 1.20 2.81 -8.61
N LYS A 156 2.30 2.32 -8.03
CA LYS A 156 3.55 2.11 -8.79
C LYS A 156 3.38 1.10 -9.92
N ALA A 157 2.60 0.06 -9.72
CA ALA A 157 2.31 -0.92 -10.77
C ALA A 157 1.44 -0.32 -11.90
N LEU A 158 0.51 0.56 -11.54
CA LEU A 158 -0.38 1.23 -12.49
C LEU A 158 0.38 2.16 -13.46
N PHE A 159 1.48 2.77 -13.03
CA PHE A 159 2.24 3.76 -13.81
C PHE A 159 3.60 3.23 -14.32
N LYS A 160 3.75 1.91 -14.40
CA LYS A 160 4.85 1.27 -15.14
C LYS A 160 4.48 1.15 -16.62
#